data_7cadd0946fbf241dd6ac73cd9fd63553
#
_entry.id   7cadd0946fbf241dd6ac73cd9fd63553
#
_cell.length_a   1.000
_cell.length_b   1.000
_cell.length_c   1.000
_cell.angle_alpha   90.00
_cell.angle_beta   90.00
_cell.angle_gamma   90.00
#
_symmetry.space_group_name_H-M   'P 1'
#
loop_
_entity.id
_entity.type
_entity.pdbx_description
1 polymer ?
#
loop_
_entity_poly.entity_id
_entity_poly.type
_entity_poly.pdbx_seq_one_letter_code
_entity_poly.pdbx_strand_id
1 'polypeptide(L)'
;MRTFTFKSLFLTVLFVLLGSLAIQAADDGLITEQITIKLDEAGTLPDKISANEKNLITNLKIVGKINGTDLKFIREMAGRVNEEKTDGKLSILDLSEAKIVAGGDAYFQSSKNYYTSNDKLGNYVFFGCSGLTSLTIPSGVTEIGNSAFEGCSGLTSLTIPSSVTSIGYYAFKGCSGLTSMTVPSGVTEIGDGTFSGCSGLTSLTIPSSVTEIGEGAFEGCSGLTSMTIPSSVTSIDNSAFYGCSGLTSMTIPSSVTSIGNSAFQGCI
;
A
#
# COMPACT_ATOMS: atom_id res chain seq x y z
N MET A 1 3.51 28.96 -51.26
CA MET A 1 4.31 28.06 -50.41
C MET A 1 4.31 28.59 -49.00
N ARG A 2 3.56 27.95 -48.11
CA ARG A 2 3.57 28.29 -46.67
C ARG A 2 4.34 27.17 -45.97
N THR A 3 5.51 27.50 -45.45
CA THR A 3 6.33 26.63 -44.64
C THR A 3 5.79 26.60 -43.23
N PHE A 4 5.31 25.43 -42.79
CA PHE A 4 4.99 25.16 -41.39
C PHE A 4 6.28 24.77 -40.67
N THR A 5 6.72 25.61 -39.77
CA THR A 5 7.81 25.29 -38.83
C THR A 5 7.22 24.57 -37.61
N PHE A 6 7.48 23.28 -37.51
CA PHE A 6 7.27 22.52 -36.26
C PHE A 6 8.26 23.00 -35.21
N LYS A 7 7.77 23.67 -34.16
CA LYS A 7 8.54 23.85 -32.93
C LYS A 7 8.55 22.52 -32.19
N SER A 8 9.67 21.84 -32.27
CA SER A 8 10.00 20.65 -31.49
C SER A 8 9.94 21.00 -29.99
N LEU A 9 8.98 20.42 -29.31
CA LEU A 9 8.93 20.41 -27.86
C LEU A 9 10.00 19.41 -27.38
N PHE A 10 11.11 19.89 -26.86
CA PHE A 10 12.12 19.03 -26.27
C PHE A 10 11.60 18.49 -24.93
N LEU A 11 11.09 17.26 -24.97
CA LEU A 11 10.84 16.44 -23.81
C LEU A 11 12.20 15.87 -23.34
N THR A 12 12.81 16.46 -22.32
CA THR A 12 14.03 15.92 -21.70
C THR A 12 13.65 14.77 -20.76
N VAL A 13 13.19 13.67 -21.34
CA VAL A 13 13.19 12.37 -20.66
C VAL A 13 14.61 11.85 -20.82
N LEU A 14 15.34 11.69 -19.72
CA LEU A 14 16.66 11.07 -19.74
C LEU A 14 16.49 9.57 -20.04
N PHE A 15 16.43 9.25 -21.33
CA PHE A 15 16.58 7.87 -21.79
C PHE A 15 18.04 7.48 -21.59
N VAL A 16 18.32 6.59 -20.64
CA VAL A 16 19.54 5.78 -20.70
C VAL A 16 19.31 4.78 -21.82
N LEU A 17 19.97 5.07 -22.95
CA LEU A 17 19.95 4.27 -24.17
C LEU A 17 20.28 2.81 -23.90
N LEU A 18 19.35 1.92 -24.21
CA LEU A 18 19.64 0.63 -24.85
C LEU A 18 18.39 0.16 -25.62
N GLY A 19 18.44 0.33 -26.95
CA GLY A 19 17.54 -0.37 -27.87
C GLY A 19 16.22 0.34 -28.13
N SER A 20 15.92 0.53 -29.41
CA SER A 20 14.64 0.98 -29.94
C SER A 20 13.48 0.08 -29.44
N LEU A 21 12.83 0.48 -28.33
CA LEU A 21 11.54 -0.07 -27.94
C LEU A 21 10.47 0.80 -28.57
N ALA A 22 9.74 0.23 -29.52
CA ALA A 22 8.48 0.77 -29.95
C ALA A 22 7.56 0.78 -28.71
N ILE A 23 7.14 1.98 -28.29
CA ILE A 23 6.07 2.12 -27.29
C ILE A 23 4.82 1.58 -27.96
N GLN A 24 4.45 0.35 -27.65
CA GLN A 24 3.20 -0.23 -28.05
C GLN A 24 2.15 0.31 -27.08
N ALA A 25 1.53 1.44 -27.43
CA ALA A 25 0.34 1.91 -26.74
C ALA A 25 -0.72 0.81 -26.89
N ALA A 26 -1.29 0.37 -25.78
CA ALA A 26 -2.51 -0.41 -25.80
C ALA A 26 -3.61 0.41 -26.53
N ASP A 27 -4.62 -0.26 -27.08
CA ASP A 27 -5.74 0.36 -27.85
C ASP A 27 -6.51 1.45 -27.07
N ASP A 28 -6.27 1.56 -25.74
CA ASP A 28 -6.88 2.50 -24.81
C ASP A 28 -6.03 3.76 -24.53
N GLY A 29 -4.87 3.89 -25.18
CA GLY A 29 -3.95 5.02 -25.01
C GLY A 29 -3.16 5.02 -23.69
N LEU A 30 -3.24 3.94 -22.89
CA LEU A 30 -2.52 3.83 -21.62
C LEU A 30 -1.00 3.65 -21.82
N ILE A 31 -0.22 4.21 -20.90
CA ILE A 31 1.23 4.05 -20.81
C ILE A 31 1.50 2.91 -19.84
N THR A 32 1.72 1.70 -20.37
CA THR A 32 1.90 0.48 -19.58
C THR A 32 3.36 0.14 -19.30
N GLU A 33 4.29 0.65 -20.10
CA GLU A 33 5.72 0.55 -19.85
C GLU A 33 6.09 1.31 -18.57
N GLN A 34 7.07 0.80 -17.82
CA GLN A 34 7.50 1.46 -16.59
C GLN A 34 8.14 2.82 -16.88
N ILE A 35 7.52 3.88 -16.38
CA ILE A 35 8.08 5.23 -16.37
C ILE A 35 8.90 5.39 -15.09
N THR A 36 10.20 5.70 -15.25
CA THR A 36 11.08 6.00 -14.12
C THR A 36 11.31 7.50 -14.00
N ILE A 37 10.94 8.09 -12.87
CA ILE A 37 11.13 9.51 -12.58
C ILE A 37 12.17 9.65 -11.46
N LYS A 38 13.24 10.40 -11.76
CA LYS A 38 14.22 10.80 -10.76
C LYS A 38 13.89 12.18 -10.22
N LEU A 39 13.74 12.28 -8.91
CA LEU A 39 13.49 13.52 -8.19
C LEU A 39 14.78 13.97 -7.48
N ASP A 40 15.33 15.10 -7.87
CA ASP A 40 16.47 15.73 -7.19
C ASP A 40 15.98 16.45 -5.92
N GLU A 41 14.76 16.97 -5.94
CA GLU A 41 14.09 17.63 -4.82
C GLU A 41 12.70 17.01 -4.56
N ALA A 42 12.35 16.86 -3.27
CA ALA A 42 11.04 16.40 -2.87
C ALA A 42 9.95 17.44 -3.18
N GLY A 43 8.77 16.99 -3.62
CA GLY A 43 7.63 17.84 -3.97
C GLY A 43 7.60 18.25 -5.44
N THR A 44 8.51 17.75 -6.28
CA THR A 44 8.62 18.15 -7.69
C THR A 44 8.06 17.15 -8.69
N LEU A 45 7.44 16.04 -8.24
CA LEU A 45 6.81 15.07 -9.13
C LEU A 45 5.73 15.70 -10.03
N PRO A 46 4.87 16.63 -9.56
CA PRO A 46 3.88 17.30 -10.41
C PRO A 46 4.49 18.09 -11.57
N ASP A 47 5.73 18.54 -11.45
CA ASP A 47 6.44 19.27 -12.50
C ASP A 47 7.05 18.33 -13.57
N LYS A 48 7.15 17.03 -13.27
CA LYS A 48 7.76 16.01 -14.13
C LYS A 48 6.76 15.26 -15.00
N ILE A 49 5.49 15.26 -14.64
CA ILE A 49 4.41 14.54 -15.33
C ILE A 49 3.34 15.55 -15.73
N SER A 50 3.05 15.64 -17.02
CA SER A 50 2.02 16.56 -17.51
C SER A 50 0.61 16.15 -17.09
N ALA A 51 -0.32 17.11 -17.02
CA ALA A 51 -1.72 16.85 -16.70
C ALA A 51 -2.40 15.86 -17.67
N ASN A 52 -1.92 15.81 -18.93
CA ASN A 52 -2.46 14.89 -19.93
C ASN A 52 -1.94 13.45 -19.77
N GLU A 53 -0.74 13.28 -19.20
CA GLU A 53 -0.09 11.97 -19.04
C GLU A 53 -0.42 11.32 -17.71
N LYS A 54 -0.66 12.12 -16.64
CA LYS A 54 -0.82 11.60 -15.27
C LYS A 54 -1.91 10.54 -15.15
N ASN A 55 -2.97 10.63 -15.97
CA ASN A 55 -4.08 9.67 -15.94
C ASN A 55 -3.89 8.49 -16.89
N LEU A 56 -2.82 8.49 -17.68
CA LEU A 56 -2.50 7.42 -18.64
C LEU A 56 -1.41 6.49 -18.14
N ILE A 57 -0.56 6.94 -17.22
CA ILE A 57 0.54 6.14 -16.65
C ILE A 57 -0.04 5.09 -15.72
N THR A 58 0.26 3.81 -16.02
CA THR A 58 -0.16 2.68 -15.19
C THR A 58 0.97 2.08 -14.36
N ASN A 59 2.23 2.35 -14.74
CA ASN A 59 3.42 1.78 -14.11
C ASN A 59 4.47 2.87 -13.87
N LEU A 60 4.71 3.20 -12.60
CA LEU A 60 5.60 4.29 -12.20
C LEU A 60 6.64 3.83 -11.19
N LYS A 61 7.91 4.15 -11.48
CA LYS A 61 9.01 4.05 -10.53
C LYS A 61 9.50 5.44 -10.16
N ILE A 62 9.72 5.68 -8.86
CA ILE A 62 10.28 6.94 -8.36
C ILE A 62 11.61 6.67 -7.68
N VAL A 63 12.60 7.49 -8.03
CA VAL A 63 13.95 7.49 -7.47
C VAL A 63 14.21 8.84 -6.82
N GLY A 64 14.69 8.85 -5.57
CA GLY A 64 15.03 10.08 -4.86
C GLY A 64 14.06 10.42 -3.73
N LYS A 65 14.06 11.67 -3.29
CA LYS A 65 13.23 12.10 -2.14
C LYS A 65 11.81 12.44 -2.57
N ILE A 66 10.84 11.99 -1.77
CA ILE A 66 9.41 12.30 -1.95
C ILE A 66 8.82 12.85 -0.65
N ASN A 67 7.87 13.77 -0.76
CA ASN A 67 7.14 14.35 0.36
C ASN A 67 5.62 14.35 0.14
N GLY A 68 4.88 15.11 0.94
CA GLY A 68 3.42 15.15 0.90
C GLY A 68 2.86 15.60 -0.45
N THR A 69 3.50 16.56 -1.13
CA THR A 69 3.08 17.03 -2.46
C THR A 69 3.17 15.91 -3.50
N ASP A 70 4.27 15.14 -3.48
CA ASP A 70 4.46 13.99 -4.38
C ASP A 70 3.44 12.89 -4.08
N LEU A 71 3.24 12.56 -2.80
CA LEU A 71 2.27 11.53 -2.40
C LEU A 71 0.83 11.91 -2.76
N LYS A 72 0.45 13.18 -2.62
CA LYS A 72 -0.86 13.67 -3.08
C LYS A 72 -1.04 13.42 -4.57
N PHE A 73 -0.05 13.77 -5.37
CA PHE A 73 -0.07 13.59 -6.82
C PHE A 73 -0.12 12.09 -7.20
N ILE A 74 0.66 11.23 -6.52
CA ILE A 74 0.62 9.77 -6.71
C ILE A 74 -0.77 9.22 -6.40
N ARG A 75 -1.43 9.70 -5.34
CA ARG A 75 -2.82 9.31 -5.01
C ARG A 75 -3.79 9.66 -6.12
N GLU A 76 -3.67 10.87 -6.70
CA GLU A 76 -4.46 11.28 -7.86
C GLU A 76 -4.27 10.33 -9.04
N MET A 77 -3.01 9.97 -9.34
CA MET A 77 -2.67 8.99 -10.36
C MET A 77 -3.23 7.59 -10.06
N ALA A 78 -3.30 7.21 -8.78
CA ALA A 78 -3.85 5.93 -8.30
C ALA A 78 -5.38 5.93 -8.15
N GLY A 79 -6.07 6.94 -8.69
CA GLY A 79 -7.52 7.01 -8.73
C GLY A 79 -8.19 7.61 -7.50
N ARG A 80 -7.46 8.34 -6.64
CA ARG A 80 -8.00 8.92 -5.40
C ARG A 80 -7.42 10.28 -5.03
N VAL A 81 -8.31 11.21 -4.69
CA VAL A 81 -7.98 12.44 -3.94
C VAL A 81 -8.84 12.44 -2.70
N ASN A 82 -8.22 12.40 -1.52
CA ASN A 82 -8.94 12.20 -0.26
C ASN A 82 -9.87 10.98 -0.36
N GLU A 83 -11.18 11.18 -0.24
CA GLU A 83 -12.21 10.15 -0.38
C GLU A 83 -12.85 10.11 -1.78
N GLU A 84 -12.51 11.06 -2.66
CA GLU A 84 -13.07 11.18 -4.00
C GLU A 84 -12.29 10.34 -5.02
N LYS A 85 -13.00 9.83 -6.04
CA LYS A 85 -12.40 9.13 -7.17
C LYS A 85 -11.83 10.12 -8.17
N THR A 86 -10.72 9.74 -8.81
CA THR A 86 -10.11 10.44 -9.95
C THR A 86 -10.01 9.49 -11.14
N ASP A 87 -9.63 10.03 -12.31
CA ASP A 87 -9.45 9.23 -13.53
C ASP A 87 -8.09 8.54 -13.62
N GLY A 88 -7.25 8.65 -12.58
CA GLY A 88 -5.92 8.04 -12.53
C GLY A 88 -5.97 6.52 -12.72
N LYS A 89 -4.99 5.99 -13.46
CA LYS A 89 -4.89 4.57 -13.85
C LYS A 89 -3.64 3.89 -13.31
N LEU A 90 -2.90 4.56 -12.41
CA LEU A 90 -1.71 3.98 -11.81
C LEU A 90 -2.06 2.71 -11.04
N SER A 91 -1.50 1.59 -11.48
CA SER A 91 -1.73 0.26 -10.89
C SER A 91 -0.47 -0.35 -10.31
N ILE A 92 0.72 0.02 -10.83
CA ILE A 92 2.01 -0.46 -10.35
C ILE A 92 2.83 0.74 -9.90
N LEU A 93 3.26 0.74 -8.63
CA LEU A 93 4.08 1.80 -8.05
C LEU A 93 5.32 1.21 -7.39
N ASP A 94 6.50 1.56 -7.91
CA ASP A 94 7.78 1.17 -7.34
C ASP A 94 8.43 2.36 -6.62
N LEU A 95 8.47 2.29 -5.30
CA LEU A 95 9.15 3.25 -4.42
C LEU A 95 10.44 2.69 -3.81
N SER A 96 10.96 1.57 -4.31
CA SER A 96 12.12 0.89 -3.72
C SER A 96 13.35 1.79 -3.57
N GLU A 97 13.54 2.73 -4.51
CA GLU A 97 14.65 3.69 -4.52
C GLU A 97 14.21 5.12 -4.09
N ALA A 98 12.99 5.24 -3.56
CA ALA A 98 12.51 6.48 -3.00
C ALA A 98 12.87 6.60 -1.52
N LYS A 99 12.95 7.85 -1.04
CA LYS A 99 13.08 8.18 0.38
C LYS A 99 11.98 9.13 0.79
N ILE A 100 11.15 8.72 1.75
CA ILE A 100 10.09 9.57 2.28
C ILE A 100 10.72 10.59 3.24
N VAL A 101 10.45 11.87 2.99
CA VAL A 101 10.91 12.97 3.86
C VAL A 101 9.73 13.82 4.33
N ALA A 102 9.88 14.45 5.48
CA ALA A 102 8.88 15.39 5.99
C ALA A 102 8.73 16.61 5.08
N GLY A 103 7.53 17.18 5.02
CA GLY A 103 7.22 18.42 4.29
C GLY A 103 6.24 18.23 3.14
N GLY A 104 6.10 19.28 2.34
CA GLY A 104 5.13 19.35 1.25
C GLY A 104 3.69 19.56 1.73
N ASP A 105 2.75 19.43 0.82
CA ASP A 105 1.32 19.56 1.09
C ASP A 105 0.78 18.38 1.91
N ALA A 106 -0.41 18.52 2.48
CA ALA A 106 -1.15 17.39 3.02
C ALA A 106 -1.48 16.41 1.88
N TYR A 107 -1.04 15.17 2.01
CA TYR A 107 -1.31 14.12 1.01
C TYR A 107 -2.73 13.53 1.17
N PHE A 108 -3.35 13.68 2.34
CA PHE A 108 -4.72 13.27 2.62
C PHE A 108 -5.38 14.28 3.55
N GLN A 109 -6.66 14.57 3.30
CA GLN A 109 -7.47 15.49 4.08
C GLN A 109 -8.83 14.84 4.39
N SER A 110 -9.22 14.90 5.66
CA SER A 110 -10.55 14.54 6.14
C SER A 110 -10.95 15.54 7.23
N SER A 111 -11.25 15.10 8.45
CA SER A 111 -11.43 15.98 9.61
C SER A 111 -10.15 16.76 9.99
N LYS A 112 -8.99 16.28 9.56
CA LYS A 112 -7.68 16.93 9.72
C LYS A 112 -6.79 16.65 8.50
N ASN A 113 -5.68 17.38 8.40
CA ASN A 113 -4.68 17.23 7.37
C ASN A 113 -3.60 16.25 7.80
N TYR A 114 -3.14 15.40 6.85
CA TYR A 114 -2.08 14.43 7.06
C TYR A 114 -0.88 14.76 6.18
N TYR A 115 0.29 14.85 6.82
CA TYR A 115 1.55 15.24 6.22
C TYR A 115 2.57 14.11 6.34
N THR A 116 3.59 14.11 5.47
CA THR A 116 4.68 13.15 5.55
C THR A 116 5.57 13.38 6.78
N SER A 117 6.13 12.29 7.26
CA SER A 117 7.23 12.25 8.23
C SER A 117 8.36 11.41 7.65
N ASN A 118 9.60 11.65 8.10
CA ASN A 118 10.75 10.91 7.58
C ASN A 118 10.59 9.41 7.79
N ASP A 119 10.82 8.67 6.71
CA ASP A 119 10.88 7.21 6.69
C ASP A 119 9.60 6.54 7.25
N LYS A 120 8.41 7.18 7.05
CA LYS A 120 7.12 6.63 7.45
C LYS A 120 6.11 6.67 6.32
N LEU A 121 5.35 5.60 6.19
CA LEU A 121 4.07 5.60 5.48
C LEU A 121 3.00 6.03 6.47
N GLY A 122 2.63 7.31 6.44
CA GLY A 122 1.72 7.91 7.41
C GLY A 122 0.28 7.39 7.30
N ASN A 123 -0.57 7.84 8.22
CA ASN A 123 -1.99 7.45 8.24
C ASN A 123 -2.67 7.80 6.92
N TYR A 124 -3.50 6.89 6.40
CA TYR A 124 -4.30 7.07 5.17
C TYR A 124 -3.49 7.30 3.88
N VAL A 125 -2.18 7.03 3.86
CA VAL A 125 -1.30 7.39 2.73
C VAL A 125 -1.77 6.84 1.39
N PHE A 126 -2.34 5.63 1.33
CA PHE A 126 -2.96 5.03 0.14
C PHE A 126 -4.42 4.63 0.37
N PHE A 127 -5.08 5.26 1.35
CA PHE A 127 -6.49 4.97 1.65
C PHE A 127 -7.35 5.02 0.38
N GLY A 128 -8.09 3.93 0.14
CA GLY A 128 -9.02 3.80 -0.97
C GLY A 128 -8.39 3.67 -2.36
N CYS A 129 -7.07 3.60 -2.51
CA CYS A 129 -6.39 3.43 -3.80
C CYS A 129 -6.62 2.01 -4.36
N SER A 130 -7.88 1.68 -4.65
CA SER A 130 -8.30 0.34 -5.09
C SER A 130 -7.79 -0.06 -6.48
N GLY A 131 -7.27 0.89 -7.27
CA GLY A 131 -6.64 0.63 -8.56
C GLY A 131 -5.20 0.12 -8.45
N LEU A 132 -4.52 0.32 -7.31
CA LEU A 132 -3.17 -0.20 -7.12
C LEU A 132 -3.22 -1.73 -7.00
N THR A 133 -2.46 -2.42 -7.87
CA THR A 133 -2.32 -3.88 -7.88
C THR A 133 -0.98 -4.33 -7.30
N SER A 134 0.04 -3.48 -7.39
CA SER A 134 1.38 -3.72 -6.86
C SER A 134 2.00 -2.44 -6.32
N LEU A 135 2.61 -2.55 -5.14
CA LEU A 135 3.39 -1.47 -4.53
C LEU A 135 4.66 -2.03 -3.91
N THR A 136 5.80 -1.39 -4.21
CA THR A 136 7.07 -1.66 -3.51
C THR A 136 7.36 -0.52 -2.54
N ILE A 137 7.42 -0.85 -1.24
CA ILE A 137 7.70 0.10 -0.15
C ILE A 137 9.22 0.34 -0.06
N PRO A 138 9.68 1.59 0.18
CA PRO A 138 11.10 1.87 0.40
C PRO A 138 11.67 1.09 1.58
N SER A 139 12.88 0.54 1.43
CA SER A 139 13.53 -0.28 2.46
C SER A 139 13.85 0.46 3.77
N GLY A 140 13.84 1.79 3.76
CA GLY A 140 14.06 2.63 4.94
C GLY A 140 12.82 2.92 5.76
N VAL A 141 11.63 2.47 5.32
CA VAL A 141 10.37 2.73 6.06
C VAL A 141 10.34 1.95 7.36
N THR A 142 10.04 2.66 8.46
CA THR A 142 10.02 2.10 9.82
C THR A 142 8.62 1.94 10.40
N GLU A 143 7.62 2.63 9.82
CA GLU A 143 6.24 2.63 10.32
C GLU A 143 5.25 2.64 9.16
N ILE A 144 4.19 1.86 9.29
CA ILE A 144 2.97 1.90 8.47
C ILE A 144 1.85 2.41 9.36
N GLY A 145 1.29 3.57 9.04
CA GLY A 145 0.29 4.25 9.86
C GLY A 145 -1.11 3.65 9.79
N ASN A 146 -2.02 4.21 10.58
CA ASN A 146 -3.41 3.78 10.63
C ASN A 146 -4.08 3.93 9.26
N SER A 147 -4.86 2.94 8.85
CA SER A 147 -5.60 2.94 7.58
C SER A 147 -4.72 3.23 6.34
N ALA A 148 -3.41 2.99 6.41
CA ALA A 148 -2.45 3.37 5.37
C ALA A 148 -2.81 2.77 4.00
N PHE A 149 -3.35 1.56 3.96
CA PHE A 149 -3.79 0.82 2.77
C PHE A 149 -5.27 0.39 2.85
N GLU A 150 -6.05 0.96 3.77
CA GLU A 150 -7.47 0.61 3.90
C GLU A 150 -8.20 0.79 2.57
N GLY A 151 -8.90 -0.26 2.12
CA GLY A 151 -9.65 -0.25 0.87
C GLY A 151 -8.80 -0.37 -0.41
N CYS A 152 -7.51 -0.70 -0.31
CA CYS A 152 -6.68 -1.06 -1.48
C CYS A 152 -7.05 -2.46 -1.99
N SER A 153 -8.30 -2.63 -2.44
CA SER A 153 -8.86 -3.94 -2.79
C SER A 153 -8.22 -4.59 -4.03
N GLY A 154 -7.56 -3.80 -4.89
CA GLY A 154 -6.83 -4.31 -6.06
C GLY A 154 -5.44 -4.83 -5.73
N LEU A 155 -4.90 -4.54 -4.53
CA LEU A 155 -3.54 -4.90 -4.17
C LEU A 155 -3.42 -6.42 -3.99
N THR A 156 -2.66 -7.08 -4.89
CA THR A 156 -2.52 -8.55 -4.89
C THR A 156 -1.30 -9.03 -4.15
N SER A 157 -0.25 -8.20 -4.11
CA SER A 157 0.98 -8.49 -3.37
C SER A 157 1.57 -7.22 -2.78
N LEU A 158 2.12 -7.35 -1.57
CA LEU A 158 2.83 -6.28 -0.89
C LEU A 158 3.95 -6.89 -0.05
N THR A 159 5.17 -6.42 -0.27
CA THR A 159 6.30 -6.79 0.59
C THR A 159 6.54 -5.67 1.60
N ILE A 160 6.40 -5.98 2.88
CA ILE A 160 6.72 -5.04 3.96
C ILE A 160 8.22 -5.16 4.27
N PRO A 161 8.99 -4.06 4.25
CA PRO A 161 10.41 -4.08 4.57
C PRO A 161 10.67 -4.56 6.01
N SER A 162 11.79 -5.24 6.22
CA SER A 162 12.20 -5.70 7.57
C SER A 162 12.51 -4.58 8.56
N SER A 163 12.69 -3.34 8.07
CA SER A 163 12.84 -2.13 8.87
C SER A 163 11.57 -1.69 9.58
N VAL A 164 10.39 -2.17 9.13
CA VAL A 164 9.10 -1.81 9.74
C VAL A 164 8.97 -2.48 11.11
N THR A 165 8.73 -1.65 12.13
CA THR A 165 8.55 -2.07 13.53
C THR A 165 7.16 -1.77 14.07
N SER A 166 6.33 -1.03 13.30
CA SER A 166 4.96 -0.70 13.71
C SER A 166 4.02 -0.72 12.50
N ILE A 167 2.86 -1.36 12.67
CA ILE A 167 1.74 -1.37 11.73
C ILE A 167 0.51 -0.87 12.47
N GLY A 168 -0.09 0.20 11.98
CA GLY A 168 -1.23 0.86 12.63
C GLY A 168 -2.54 0.10 12.49
N TYR A 169 -3.53 0.55 13.25
CA TYR A 169 -4.89 0.03 13.23
C TYR A 169 -5.50 0.16 11.83
N TYR A 170 -6.24 -0.85 11.38
CA TYR A 170 -6.90 -0.88 10.07
C TYR A 170 -5.95 -0.72 8.87
N ALA A 171 -4.64 -0.91 9.06
CA ALA A 171 -3.65 -0.58 8.03
C ALA A 171 -3.92 -1.26 6.68
N PHE A 172 -4.42 -2.48 6.67
CA PHE A 172 -4.76 -3.27 5.48
C PHE A 172 -6.24 -3.65 5.39
N LYS A 173 -7.11 -2.99 6.17
CA LYS A 173 -8.55 -3.29 6.16
C LYS A 173 -9.11 -3.21 4.74
N GLY A 174 -9.84 -4.26 4.33
CA GLY A 174 -10.47 -4.33 3.02
C GLY A 174 -9.50 -4.51 1.84
N CYS A 175 -8.23 -4.90 2.09
CA CYS A 175 -7.29 -5.31 1.04
C CYS A 175 -7.66 -6.72 0.53
N SER A 176 -8.85 -6.85 -0.06
CA SER A 176 -9.44 -8.14 -0.44
C SER A 176 -8.68 -8.87 -1.56
N GLY A 177 -7.82 -8.16 -2.32
CA GLY A 177 -6.96 -8.75 -3.34
C GLY A 177 -5.69 -9.41 -2.81
N LEU A 178 -5.25 -9.09 -1.57
CA LEU A 178 -4.05 -9.67 -0.98
C LEU A 178 -4.22 -11.17 -0.76
N THR A 179 -3.28 -11.97 -1.30
CA THR A 179 -3.32 -13.43 -1.19
C THR A 179 -2.39 -13.98 -0.12
N SER A 180 -1.29 -13.30 0.13
CA SER A 180 -0.31 -13.67 1.16
C SER A 180 0.42 -12.45 1.69
N MET A 181 0.89 -12.53 2.94
CA MET A 181 1.72 -11.49 3.55
C MET A 181 2.62 -12.08 4.63
N THR A 182 3.79 -11.47 4.81
CA THR A 182 4.68 -11.73 5.94
C THR A 182 4.79 -10.47 6.78
N VAL A 183 4.45 -10.56 8.06
CA VAL A 183 4.65 -9.48 9.03
C VAL A 183 6.12 -9.48 9.46
N PRO A 184 6.82 -8.31 9.42
CA PRO A 184 8.23 -8.24 9.80
C PRO A 184 8.48 -8.58 11.26
N SER A 185 9.66 -9.13 11.54
CA SER A 185 10.06 -9.55 12.91
C SER A 185 10.24 -8.41 13.92
N GLY A 186 10.24 -7.16 13.46
CA GLY A 186 10.24 -5.98 14.33
C GLY A 186 8.87 -5.60 14.89
N VAL A 187 7.79 -6.17 14.33
CA VAL A 187 6.41 -5.86 14.74
C VAL A 187 6.05 -6.70 15.97
N THR A 188 5.52 -6.05 17.00
CA THR A 188 5.21 -6.69 18.30
C THR A 188 3.72 -6.87 18.56
N GLU A 189 2.86 -6.32 17.71
CA GLU A 189 1.40 -6.32 17.86
C GLU A 189 0.74 -6.40 16.48
N ILE A 190 -0.34 -7.17 16.37
CA ILE A 190 -1.31 -7.05 15.29
C ILE A 190 -2.48 -6.27 15.85
N GLY A 191 -2.53 -4.97 15.58
CA GLY A 191 -3.52 -4.06 16.16
C GLY A 191 -4.94 -4.25 15.60
N ASP A 192 -5.88 -3.44 16.10
CA ASP A 192 -7.30 -3.55 15.79
C ASP A 192 -7.57 -3.43 14.28
N GLY A 193 -8.35 -4.37 13.78
CA GLY A 193 -8.80 -4.42 12.38
C GLY A 193 -7.70 -4.42 11.34
N THR A 194 -6.42 -4.67 11.71
CA THR A 194 -5.28 -4.54 10.79
C THR A 194 -5.50 -5.24 9.47
N PHE A 195 -6.07 -6.45 9.46
CA PHE A 195 -6.38 -7.24 8.25
C PHE A 195 -7.88 -7.50 8.08
N SER A 196 -8.75 -6.74 8.77
CA SER A 196 -10.21 -6.92 8.65
C SER A 196 -10.65 -6.85 7.19
N GLY A 197 -11.45 -7.82 6.73
CA GLY A 197 -11.95 -7.87 5.35
C GLY A 197 -10.91 -8.23 4.29
N CYS A 198 -9.72 -8.72 4.65
CA CYS A 198 -8.76 -9.28 3.69
C CYS A 198 -9.22 -10.66 3.21
N SER A 199 -10.35 -10.71 2.51
CA SER A 199 -11.03 -11.96 2.14
C SER A 199 -10.23 -12.84 1.16
N GLY A 200 -9.29 -12.28 0.41
CA GLY A 200 -8.40 -13.03 -0.48
C GLY A 200 -7.19 -13.65 0.21
N LEU A 201 -6.94 -13.29 1.48
CA LEU A 201 -5.75 -13.71 2.21
C LEU A 201 -5.84 -15.20 2.54
N THR A 202 -4.99 -16.02 1.93
CA THR A 202 -4.94 -17.48 2.13
C THR A 202 -3.88 -17.90 3.14
N SER A 203 -2.83 -17.09 3.28
CA SER A 203 -1.75 -17.33 4.24
C SER A 203 -1.18 -16.02 4.79
N LEU A 204 -0.85 -16.04 6.09
CA LEU A 204 -0.14 -14.96 6.77
C LEU A 204 0.89 -15.57 7.72
N THR A 205 2.10 -15.03 7.68
CA THR A 205 3.14 -15.39 8.65
C THR A 205 3.21 -14.30 9.72
N ILE A 206 2.92 -14.68 10.98
CA ILE A 206 3.03 -13.84 12.17
C ILE A 206 4.37 -14.18 12.84
N PRO A 207 5.26 -13.20 13.10
CA PRO A 207 6.55 -13.46 13.73
C PRO A 207 6.41 -13.71 15.24
N SER A 208 7.42 -14.35 15.81
CA SER A 208 7.49 -14.62 17.27
C SER A 208 7.68 -13.37 18.15
N SER A 209 7.80 -12.20 17.55
CA SER A 209 7.79 -10.91 18.26
C SER A 209 6.39 -10.45 18.65
N VAL A 210 5.34 -10.97 17.99
CA VAL A 210 3.96 -10.57 18.26
C VAL A 210 3.46 -11.21 19.55
N THR A 211 2.95 -10.36 20.45
CA THR A 211 2.44 -10.76 21.77
C THR A 211 0.93 -10.63 21.90
N GLU A 212 0.28 -9.88 21.01
CA GLU A 212 -1.14 -9.57 21.06
C GLU A 212 -1.77 -9.54 19.66
N ILE A 213 -3.00 -10.04 19.57
CA ILE A 213 -3.88 -9.95 18.39
C ILE A 213 -5.11 -9.15 18.80
N GLY A 214 -5.22 -7.93 18.27
CA GLY A 214 -6.22 -6.93 18.62
C GLY A 214 -7.63 -7.23 18.10
N GLU A 215 -8.56 -6.34 18.46
CA GLU A 215 -9.98 -6.45 18.12
C GLU A 215 -10.22 -6.50 16.62
N GLY A 216 -10.96 -7.51 16.14
CA GLY A 216 -11.28 -7.66 14.73
C GLY A 216 -10.07 -7.77 13.80
N ALA A 217 -8.88 -8.07 14.30
CA ALA A 217 -7.63 -8.02 13.53
C ALA A 217 -7.69 -8.80 12.21
N PHE A 218 -8.42 -9.93 12.19
CA PHE A 218 -8.64 -10.78 11.02
C PHE A 218 -10.14 -10.97 10.71
N GLU A 219 -11.01 -10.08 11.19
CA GLU A 219 -12.43 -10.16 10.93
C GLU A 219 -12.71 -10.28 9.43
N GLY A 220 -13.52 -11.28 9.02
CA GLY A 220 -13.90 -11.48 7.62
C GLY A 220 -12.78 -11.94 6.69
N CYS A 221 -11.65 -12.42 7.21
CA CYS A 221 -10.58 -13.06 6.40
C CYS A 221 -11.03 -14.45 5.95
N SER A 222 -12.07 -14.52 5.12
CA SER A 222 -12.73 -15.79 4.72
C SER A 222 -11.84 -16.70 3.86
N GLY A 223 -10.77 -16.16 3.25
CA GLY A 223 -9.80 -16.93 2.48
C GLY A 223 -8.77 -17.70 3.32
N LEU A 224 -8.61 -17.34 4.61
CA LEU A 224 -7.65 -18.03 5.48
C LEU A 224 -8.11 -19.47 5.73
N THR A 225 -7.29 -20.44 5.31
CA THR A 225 -7.58 -21.88 5.51
C THR A 225 -6.87 -22.45 6.73
N SER A 226 -5.74 -21.90 7.08
CA SER A 226 -4.97 -22.26 8.27
C SER A 226 -4.12 -21.07 8.74
N MET A 227 -3.86 -20.99 10.02
CA MET A 227 -2.97 -20.00 10.62
C MET A 227 -2.23 -20.61 11.81
N THR A 228 -0.97 -20.23 11.94
CA THR A 228 -0.18 -20.54 13.14
C THR A 228 -0.07 -19.31 14.01
N ILE A 229 -0.58 -19.40 15.24
CA ILE A 229 -0.39 -18.36 16.27
C ILE A 229 0.93 -18.65 16.97
N PRO A 230 1.88 -17.68 17.01
CA PRO A 230 3.14 -17.87 17.70
C PRO A 230 2.97 -18.09 19.21
N SER A 231 3.88 -18.85 19.81
CA SER A 231 3.89 -19.05 21.27
C SER A 231 4.21 -17.81 22.11
N SER A 232 4.53 -16.69 21.47
CA SER A 232 4.67 -15.38 22.08
C SER A 232 3.32 -14.69 22.36
N VAL A 233 2.26 -15.09 21.66
CA VAL A 233 0.93 -14.46 21.81
C VAL A 233 0.31 -14.88 23.14
N THR A 234 -0.09 -13.88 23.92
CA THR A 234 -0.72 -14.03 25.25
C THR A 234 -2.19 -13.67 25.27
N SER A 235 -2.65 -12.85 24.33
CA SER A 235 -4.04 -12.42 24.22
C SER A 235 -4.54 -12.41 22.76
N ILE A 236 -5.79 -12.79 22.60
CA ILE A 236 -6.58 -12.71 21.36
C ILE A 236 -7.84 -11.93 21.73
N ASP A 237 -8.04 -10.76 21.14
CA ASP A 237 -9.10 -9.84 21.53
C ASP A 237 -10.46 -10.15 20.87
N ASN A 238 -11.46 -9.31 21.14
CA ASN A 238 -12.82 -9.49 20.67
C ASN A 238 -12.86 -9.59 19.13
N SER A 239 -13.68 -10.52 18.62
CA SER A 239 -13.91 -10.70 17.17
C SER A 239 -12.63 -10.86 16.32
N ALA A 240 -11.48 -11.16 16.92
CA ALA A 240 -10.19 -11.19 16.22
C ALA A 240 -10.20 -12.03 14.94
N PHE A 241 -10.94 -13.16 14.93
CA PHE A 241 -11.13 -14.05 13.77
C PHE A 241 -12.63 -14.22 13.41
N TYR A 242 -13.46 -13.22 13.77
CA TYR A 242 -14.88 -13.28 13.44
C TYR A 242 -15.09 -13.44 11.93
N GLY A 243 -15.90 -14.43 11.52
CA GLY A 243 -16.21 -14.65 10.10
C GLY A 243 -15.06 -15.17 9.25
N CYS A 244 -14.00 -15.71 9.85
CA CYS A 244 -12.95 -16.43 9.11
C CYS A 244 -13.48 -17.81 8.66
N SER A 245 -14.45 -17.81 7.75
CA SER A 245 -15.20 -19.01 7.35
C SER A 245 -14.37 -20.07 6.60
N GLY A 246 -13.20 -19.71 6.08
CA GLY A 246 -12.27 -20.66 5.48
C GLY A 246 -11.37 -21.39 6.47
N LEU A 247 -11.34 -20.95 7.75
CA LEU A 247 -10.41 -21.43 8.75
C LEU A 247 -10.89 -22.75 9.35
N THR A 248 -10.40 -23.86 8.80
CA THR A 248 -10.81 -25.22 9.19
C THR A 248 -9.98 -25.80 10.32
N SER A 249 -8.80 -25.26 10.58
CA SER A 249 -7.95 -25.66 11.70
C SER A 249 -7.07 -24.52 12.19
N MET A 250 -6.93 -24.43 13.51
CA MET A 250 -6.00 -23.50 14.17
C MET A 250 -5.54 -24.13 15.49
N THR A 251 -4.26 -23.99 15.78
CA THR A 251 -3.73 -24.34 17.10
C THR A 251 -3.54 -23.07 17.91
N ILE A 252 -4.24 -23.01 19.06
CA ILE A 252 -4.03 -21.93 20.03
C ILE A 252 -2.94 -22.37 21.00
N PRO A 253 -1.82 -21.65 21.09
CA PRO A 253 -0.71 -22.01 21.97
C PRO A 253 -1.09 -21.84 23.45
N SER A 254 -0.44 -22.62 24.32
CA SER A 254 -0.69 -22.56 25.76
C SER A 254 -0.29 -21.23 26.43
N SER A 255 0.41 -20.35 25.70
CA SER A 255 0.72 -18.99 26.12
C SER A 255 -0.50 -18.07 26.13
N VAL A 256 -1.54 -18.38 25.36
CA VAL A 256 -2.76 -17.56 25.30
C VAL A 256 -3.54 -17.72 26.58
N THR A 257 -3.64 -16.66 27.37
CA THR A 257 -4.33 -16.60 28.65
C THR A 257 -5.67 -15.87 28.59
N SER A 258 -5.93 -15.14 27.49
CA SER A 258 -7.17 -14.38 27.27
C SER A 258 -7.68 -14.54 25.84
N ILE A 259 -8.97 -14.82 25.70
CA ILE A 259 -9.69 -14.85 24.42
C ILE A 259 -10.95 -14.01 24.59
N GLY A 260 -11.08 -13.00 23.72
CA GLY A 260 -12.20 -12.07 23.73
C GLY A 260 -13.52 -12.64 23.20
N ASN A 261 -14.58 -11.84 23.35
CA ASN A 261 -15.91 -12.21 22.90
C ASN A 261 -15.94 -12.43 21.38
N SER A 262 -16.64 -13.47 20.93
CA SER A 262 -16.84 -13.77 19.51
C SER A 262 -15.55 -13.94 18.71
N ALA A 263 -14.39 -14.15 19.37
CA ALA A 263 -13.08 -14.19 18.72
C ALA A 263 -13.03 -15.16 17.53
N PHE A 264 -13.74 -16.28 17.58
CA PHE A 264 -13.79 -17.31 16.52
C PHE A 264 -15.22 -17.56 16.00
N GLN A 265 -16.16 -16.64 16.26
CA GLN A 265 -17.53 -16.80 15.78
C GLN A 265 -17.55 -16.78 14.24
N GLY A 266 -18.18 -17.80 13.63
CA GLY A 266 -18.25 -17.95 12.18
C GLY A 266 -16.99 -18.58 11.54
N CYS A 267 -16.04 -19.08 12.33
CA CYS A 267 -15.06 -20.08 11.88
C CYS A 267 -15.76 -21.44 11.79
N ILE A 268 -15.41 -22.28 10.80
CA ILE A 268 -16.05 -23.58 10.54
C ILE A 268 -15.18 -24.70 11.10
#